data_82f6b9c9d4bce2aba9ab769a3bd73f84
#
_entry.id   82f6b9c9d4bce2aba9ab769a3bd73f84
#
_cell.length_a   1.000
_cell.length_b   1.000
_cell.length_c   1.000
_cell.angle_alpha   90.00
_cell.angle_beta   90.00
_cell.angle_gamma   90.00
#
_symmetry.space_group_name_H-M   'P 1'
#
loop_
_entity.id
_entity.type
_entity.pdbx_description
1 polymer ?
#
loop_
_entity_poly.entity_id
_entity_poly.type
_entity_poly.pdbx_seq_one_letter_code
_entity_poly.pdbx_strand_id
1 'polypeptide(L)'
;MIRRIVTDRGDSGQRLDLVFRRHLADLKGATRTQVQAWILDGAVTVNGRGVLRTAARVAAGDVLTVDLPAGVVTTRTAMPAQELALVTLYEDEHLIAINKPPGLVVHPTYRHPEGTVMNALLWQARGWRESDRPSMVNRLDKLTSGIVIGAKTARAHAAMQRALAGDRAAKEYLALVYGRVVRARGTIDLRIRRDPGDRRRVVASSGGAPSVTHWERLGRGRAEAAGLTLLKCRLVTGRTHQIRVHLAASGWPLVGDAKYGQPLWRDIADADLRESLRAFPRQALHAWRLAVTHPMTGATLRIEAPPPADLHRLLTAAGLVQCAR
;
A
#
# COMPACT_ATOMS: atom_id res chain seq x y z
N MET A 1 30.83 -11.46 -13.86
CA MET A 1 30.88 -10.02 -14.21
C MET A 1 30.84 -9.21 -12.91
N ILE A 2 31.88 -8.41 -12.68
CA ILE A 2 31.99 -7.64 -11.43
C ILE A 2 31.23 -6.33 -11.57
N ARG A 3 30.31 -6.05 -10.62
CA ARG A 3 29.65 -4.75 -10.45
C ARG A 3 30.19 -4.06 -9.22
N ARG A 4 30.57 -2.80 -9.39
CA ARG A 4 31.03 -1.91 -8.32
C ARG A 4 30.01 -0.84 -8.06
N ILE A 5 29.67 -0.60 -6.81
CA ILE A 5 28.69 0.38 -6.33
C ILE A 5 29.36 1.23 -5.25
N VAL A 6 29.24 2.54 -5.34
CA VAL A 6 29.63 3.45 -4.25
C VAL A 6 28.34 3.88 -3.56
N THR A 7 28.24 3.62 -2.26
CA THR A 7 27.06 3.94 -1.46
C THR A 7 26.91 5.43 -1.26
N ASP A 8 25.68 5.89 -1.29
CA ASP A 8 25.32 7.29 -1.04
C ASP A 8 24.83 7.52 0.41
N ARG A 9 24.47 8.78 0.74
CA ARG A 9 23.91 9.11 2.06
C ARG A 9 22.58 8.40 2.34
N GLY A 10 21.81 8.04 1.30
CA GLY A 10 20.56 7.32 1.43
C GLY A 10 20.74 5.84 1.75
N ASP A 11 21.92 5.28 1.50
CA ASP A 11 22.28 3.90 1.83
C ASP A 11 22.83 3.76 3.27
N SER A 12 23.29 4.86 3.85
CA SER A 12 23.92 4.85 5.19
C SER A 12 23.01 4.24 6.25
N GLY A 13 23.52 3.26 6.99
CA GLY A 13 22.78 2.51 8.00
C GLY A 13 21.79 1.48 7.44
N GLN A 14 21.64 1.36 6.12
CA GLN A 14 20.81 0.36 5.51
C GLN A 14 21.48 -1.03 5.52
N ARG A 15 20.66 -2.06 5.39
CA ARG A 15 21.16 -3.45 5.28
C ARG A 15 21.77 -3.67 3.90
N LEU A 16 22.86 -4.41 3.86
CA LEU A 16 23.62 -4.75 2.66
C LEU A 16 22.74 -5.39 1.56
N ASP A 17 21.87 -6.35 1.95
CA ASP A 17 20.97 -7.01 1.00
C ASP A 17 19.95 -6.04 0.35
N LEU A 18 19.53 -5.00 1.07
CA LEU A 18 18.62 -3.99 0.55
C LEU A 18 19.32 -2.99 -0.35
N VAL A 19 20.53 -2.59 0.00
CA VAL A 19 21.35 -1.68 -0.80
C VAL A 19 21.71 -2.32 -2.14
N PHE A 20 22.23 -3.55 -2.14
CA PHE A 20 22.48 -4.28 -3.40
C PHE A 20 21.22 -4.40 -4.24
N ARG A 21 20.09 -4.79 -3.67
CA ARG A 21 18.82 -4.88 -4.41
C ARG A 21 18.41 -3.54 -5.06
N ARG A 22 18.67 -2.41 -4.37
CA ARG A 22 18.39 -1.07 -4.90
C ARG A 22 19.27 -0.76 -6.11
N HIS A 23 20.58 -0.97 -5.98
CA HIS A 23 21.56 -0.61 -6.99
C HIS A 23 21.68 -1.63 -8.14
N LEU A 24 21.22 -2.87 -7.95
CA LEU A 24 21.17 -3.92 -8.97
C LEU A 24 19.75 -4.09 -9.53
N ALA A 25 18.89 -3.07 -9.41
CA ALA A 25 17.51 -3.14 -9.90
C ALA A 25 17.40 -3.31 -11.42
N ASP A 26 18.47 -3.01 -12.17
CA ASP A 26 18.62 -3.22 -13.61
C ASP A 26 18.87 -4.68 -14.00
N LEU A 27 19.24 -5.54 -13.05
CA LEU A 27 19.55 -6.94 -13.32
C LEU A 27 18.32 -7.84 -13.19
N LYS A 28 17.99 -8.55 -14.27
CA LYS A 28 16.97 -9.61 -14.24
C LYS A 28 17.47 -10.73 -13.32
N GLY A 29 16.71 -11.00 -12.26
CA GLY A 29 17.11 -12.04 -11.29
C GLY A 29 17.74 -11.52 -10.01
N ALA A 30 18.15 -10.24 -9.89
CA ALA A 30 18.60 -9.66 -8.64
C ALA A 30 17.43 -9.49 -7.62
N THR A 31 16.70 -10.59 -7.37
CA THR A 31 15.69 -10.65 -6.31
C THR A 31 16.38 -10.58 -4.95
N ARG A 32 15.63 -10.23 -3.90
CA ARG A 32 16.20 -10.20 -2.55
C ARG A 32 16.80 -11.54 -2.14
N THR A 33 16.13 -12.64 -2.47
CA THR A 33 16.62 -14.00 -2.20
C THR A 33 17.94 -14.27 -2.93
N GLN A 34 18.02 -13.86 -4.20
CA GLN A 34 19.24 -14.08 -4.99
C GLN A 34 20.39 -13.21 -4.49
N VAL A 35 20.15 -11.95 -4.14
CA VAL A 35 21.17 -11.09 -3.51
C VAL A 35 21.65 -11.67 -2.19
N GLN A 36 20.75 -12.21 -1.38
CA GLN A 36 21.12 -12.87 -0.13
C GLN A 36 21.96 -14.12 -0.38
N ALA A 37 21.65 -14.92 -1.41
CA ALA A 37 22.47 -16.05 -1.81
C ALA A 37 23.88 -15.59 -2.21
N TRP A 38 24.03 -14.60 -3.08
CA TRP A 38 25.36 -14.07 -3.46
C TRP A 38 26.18 -13.58 -2.26
N ILE A 39 25.54 -12.98 -1.25
CA ILE A 39 26.24 -12.55 -0.01
C ILE A 39 26.70 -13.78 0.77
N LEU A 40 25.86 -14.79 0.93
CA LEU A 40 26.16 -16.00 1.70
C LEU A 40 27.21 -16.87 1.01
N ASP A 41 27.23 -16.88 -0.34
CA ASP A 41 28.19 -17.61 -1.17
C ASP A 41 29.55 -16.88 -1.28
N GLY A 42 29.70 -15.73 -0.62
CA GLY A 42 30.99 -14.99 -0.60
C GLY A 42 31.27 -14.18 -1.86
N ALA A 43 30.31 -14.05 -2.78
CA ALA A 43 30.48 -13.26 -4.01
C ALA A 43 30.47 -11.73 -3.78
N VAL A 44 30.37 -11.28 -2.54
CA VAL A 44 30.21 -9.85 -2.19
C VAL A 44 31.34 -9.37 -1.30
N THR A 45 31.86 -8.17 -1.61
CA THR A 45 32.80 -7.46 -0.74
C THR A 45 32.29 -6.07 -0.37
N VAL A 46 32.73 -5.57 0.79
CA VAL A 46 32.58 -4.19 1.24
C VAL A 46 33.98 -3.65 1.50
N ASN A 47 34.36 -2.60 0.81
CA ASN A 47 35.71 -2.02 0.88
C ASN A 47 36.83 -3.07 0.67
N GLY A 48 36.59 -4.01 -0.27
CA GLY A 48 37.53 -5.09 -0.59
C GLY A 48 37.54 -6.27 0.39
N ARG A 49 36.75 -6.24 1.47
CA ARG A 49 36.64 -7.35 2.44
C ARG A 49 35.37 -8.16 2.19
N GLY A 50 35.49 -9.49 2.13
CA GLY A 50 34.37 -10.40 1.99
C GLY A 50 33.37 -10.28 3.13
N VAL A 51 32.07 -10.26 2.82
CA VAL A 51 30.99 -10.17 3.81
C VAL A 51 29.97 -11.27 3.57
N LEU A 52 29.73 -12.11 4.58
CA LEU A 52 28.75 -13.21 4.54
C LEU A 52 27.44 -12.88 5.28
N ARG A 53 27.33 -11.70 5.89
CA ARG A 53 26.17 -11.31 6.67
C ARG A 53 25.24 -10.42 5.86
N THR A 54 24.09 -10.93 5.45
CA THR A 54 23.08 -10.21 4.64
C THR A 54 22.54 -8.94 5.32
N ALA A 55 22.48 -8.93 6.66
CA ALA A 55 22.03 -7.81 7.48
C ALA A 55 23.15 -6.84 7.89
N ALA A 56 24.39 -6.99 7.37
CA ALA A 56 25.45 -6.02 7.59
C ALA A 56 24.98 -4.61 7.20
N ARG A 57 25.40 -3.62 7.97
CA ARG A 57 25.07 -2.21 7.70
C ARG A 57 26.18 -1.58 6.88
N VAL A 58 25.81 -0.76 5.91
CA VAL A 58 26.74 0.02 5.10
C VAL A 58 26.81 1.46 5.57
N ALA A 59 27.96 2.12 5.36
CA ALA A 59 28.14 3.54 5.54
C ALA A 59 28.11 4.29 4.19
N ALA A 60 27.84 5.58 4.18
CA ALA A 60 27.98 6.39 2.98
C ALA A 60 29.47 6.43 2.55
N GLY A 61 29.69 6.22 1.25
CA GLY A 61 31.06 6.14 0.69
C GLY A 61 31.66 4.73 0.68
N ASP A 62 30.99 3.72 1.27
CA ASP A 62 31.44 2.34 1.14
C ASP A 62 31.45 1.89 -0.32
N VAL A 63 32.49 1.15 -0.69
CA VAL A 63 32.62 0.53 -2.00
C VAL A 63 32.16 -0.92 -1.91
N LEU A 64 30.99 -1.18 -2.49
CA LEU A 64 30.44 -2.54 -2.58
C LEU A 64 30.82 -3.16 -3.92
N THR A 65 31.24 -4.42 -3.87
CA THR A 65 31.51 -5.17 -5.10
C THR A 65 30.75 -6.51 -5.05
N VAL A 66 30.18 -6.91 -6.17
CA VAL A 66 29.56 -8.22 -6.34
C VAL A 66 30.07 -8.88 -7.60
N ASP A 67 30.54 -10.12 -7.48
CA ASP A 67 30.84 -10.96 -8.64
C ASP A 67 29.58 -11.74 -9.03
N LEU A 68 29.01 -11.34 -10.18
CA LEU A 68 27.76 -11.89 -10.69
C LEU A 68 28.06 -13.17 -11.47
N PRO A 69 27.34 -14.28 -11.22
CA PRO A 69 27.49 -15.52 -11.97
C PRO A 69 27.31 -15.33 -13.47
N ALA A 70 27.95 -16.18 -14.25
CA ALA A 70 27.76 -16.24 -15.70
C ALA A 70 26.26 -16.52 -16.00
N GLY A 71 25.65 -15.72 -16.87
CA GLY A 71 24.22 -15.85 -17.22
C GLY A 71 23.27 -14.89 -16.51
N VAL A 72 23.74 -14.03 -15.58
CA VAL A 72 22.94 -12.91 -15.10
C VAL A 72 22.82 -11.86 -16.21
N VAL A 73 21.70 -11.89 -16.93
CA VAL A 73 21.45 -11.01 -18.08
C VAL A 73 21.04 -9.62 -17.59
N THR A 74 21.71 -8.59 -18.15
CA THR A 74 21.48 -7.17 -17.90
C THR A 74 20.28 -6.60 -18.66
N THR A 75 19.19 -7.34 -18.75
CA THR A 75 17.97 -6.77 -19.32
C THR A 75 16.77 -7.06 -18.43
N ARG A 76 16.61 -6.25 -17.40
CA ARG A 76 15.27 -6.00 -16.94
C ARG A 76 14.62 -5.19 -18.07
N THR A 77 13.68 -5.79 -18.80
CA THR A 77 12.81 -5.04 -19.71
C THR A 77 12.28 -3.87 -18.87
N ALA A 78 12.62 -2.65 -19.30
CA ALA A 78 12.15 -1.46 -18.58
C ALA A 78 10.63 -1.58 -18.43
N MET A 79 10.14 -1.29 -17.22
CA MET A 79 8.70 -1.32 -16.98
C MET A 79 8.04 -0.38 -18.01
N PRO A 80 7.08 -0.87 -18.83
CA PRO A 80 6.51 -0.04 -19.90
C PRO A 80 5.76 1.15 -19.29
N ALA A 81 5.99 2.33 -19.86
CA ALA A 81 5.16 3.49 -19.62
C ALA A 81 3.85 3.32 -20.40
N GLN A 82 2.69 3.46 -19.75
CA GLN A 82 1.38 3.26 -20.36
C GLN A 82 0.48 4.46 -20.08
N GLU A 83 -0.21 4.92 -21.09
CA GLU A 83 -1.21 5.97 -20.96
C GLU A 83 -2.47 5.39 -20.32
N LEU A 84 -2.63 5.66 -19.03
CA LEU A 84 -3.82 5.29 -18.25
C LEU A 84 -4.36 6.55 -17.58
N ALA A 85 -5.65 6.78 -17.74
CA ALA A 85 -6.32 7.91 -17.10
C ALA A 85 -6.33 7.72 -15.57
N LEU A 86 -5.58 8.57 -14.87
CA LEU A 86 -5.56 8.64 -13.41
C LEU A 86 -5.97 10.04 -12.96
N VAL A 87 -6.83 10.09 -11.96
CA VAL A 87 -7.24 11.35 -11.33
C VAL A 87 -6.15 11.77 -10.35
N THR A 88 -5.45 12.85 -10.65
CA THR A 88 -4.48 13.48 -9.75
C THR A 88 -5.22 14.34 -8.73
N LEU A 89 -4.95 14.09 -7.44
CA LEU A 89 -5.52 14.83 -6.30
C LEU A 89 -4.58 15.95 -5.83
N TYR A 90 -3.29 15.74 -5.99
CA TYR A 90 -2.25 16.68 -5.63
C TYR A 90 -1.00 16.39 -6.44
N GLU A 91 -0.29 17.41 -6.86
CA GLU A 91 1.02 17.27 -7.49
C GLU A 91 1.87 18.50 -7.19
N ASP A 92 3.13 18.27 -6.87
CA ASP A 92 4.16 19.30 -6.76
C ASP A 92 5.49 18.81 -7.36
N GLU A 93 6.57 19.51 -7.05
CA GLU A 93 7.93 19.18 -7.50
C GLU A 93 8.44 17.81 -6.98
N HIS A 94 7.89 17.30 -5.88
CA HIS A 94 8.41 16.16 -5.13
C HIS A 94 7.49 14.94 -5.10
N LEU A 95 6.19 15.19 -5.07
CA LEU A 95 5.15 14.19 -4.82
C LEU A 95 4.01 14.29 -5.83
N ILE A 96 3.33 13.18 -6.01
CA ILE A 96 2.05 13.09 -6.70
C ILE A 96 1.09 12.22 -5.88
N ALA A 97 -0.15 12.66 -5.69
CA ALA A 97 -1.20 11.88 -5.08
C ALA A 97 -2.29 11.58 -6.11
N ILE A 98 -2.72 10.34 -6.17
CA ILE A 98 -3.66 9.83 -7.15
C ILE A 98 -4.88 9.23 -6.44
N ASN A 99 -6.07 9.50 -6.95
CA ASN A 99 -7.27 8.76 -6.60
C ASN A 99 -7.30 7.44 -7.39
N LYS A 100 -6.75 6.38 -6.81
CA LYS A 100 -6.72 5.07 -7.45
C LYS A 100 -8.14 4.49 -7.58
N PRO A 101 -8.62 4.18 -8.79
CA PRO A 101 -9.88 3.47 -8.96
C PRO A 101 -9.81 2.05 -8.40
N PRO A 102 -10.94 1.42 -8.05
CA PRO A 102 -10.97 0.00 -7.73
C PRO A 102 -10.60 -0.82 -8.97
N GLY A 103 -10.03 -2.01 -8.77
CA GLY A 103 -9.61 -2.89 -9.86
C GLY A 103 -8.19 -2.67 -10.36
N LEU A 104 -7.62 -1.48 -10.15
CA LEU A 104 -6.25 -1.15 -10.58
C LEU A 104 -5.22 -1.62 -9.53
N VAL A 105 -4.16 -2.28 -9.97
CA VAL A 105 -3.02 -2.68 -9.13
C VAL A 105 -2.01 -1.54 -9.04
N VAL A 106 -1.40 -1.34 -7.87
CA VAL A 106 -0.43 -0.24 -7.68
C VAL A 106 0.90 -0.52 -8.38
N HIS A 107 1.47 -1.71 -8.17
CA HIS A 107 2.75 -2.13 -8.76
C HIS A 107 2.57 -3.36 -9.65
N PRO A 108 3.35 -3.50 -10.72
CA PRO A 108 3.39 -4.73 -11.48
C PRO A 108 3.67 -5.96 -10.61
N THR A 109 2.97 -7.02 -10.92
CA THR A 109 3.10 -8.34 -10.29
C THR A 109 3.21 -9.40 -11.37
N TYR A 110 3.58 -10.62 -11.00
CA TYR A 110 3.64 -11.75 -11.95
C TYR A 110 2.32 -11.91 -12.76
N ARG A 111 1.16 -11.68 -12.12
CA ARG A 111 -0.16 -11.81 -12.77
C ARG A 111 -0.66 -10.51 -13.44
N HIS A 112 -0.06 -9.40 -13.14
CA HIS A 112 -0.38 -8.08 -13.69
C HIS A 112 0.95 -7.38 -13.99
N PRO A 113 1.66 -7.76 -15.06
CA PRO A 113 2.95 -7.18 -15.41
C PRO A 113 2.81 -5.73 -15.89
N GLU A 114 1.62 -5.37 -16.34
CA GLU A 114 1.25 -4.10 -16.95
C GLU A 114 -0.11 -3.61 -16.42
N GLY A 115 -0.54 -2.43 -16.89
CA GLY A 115 -1.83 -1.85 -16.52
C GLY A 115 -1.89 -1.50 -15.04
N THR A 116 -0.82 -0.95 -14.47
CA THR A 116 -0.75 -0.58 -13.05
C THR A 116 -0.60 0.92 -12.86
N VAL A 117 -0.85 1.42 -11.64
CA VAL A 117 -0.59 2.82 -11.30
C VAL A 117 0.86 3.21 -11.63
N MET A 118 1.81 2.31 -11.40
CA MET A 118 3.22 2.58 -11.68
C MET A 118 3.50 2.74 -13.19
N ASN A 119 2.83 1.96 -14.06
CA ASN A 119 2.95 2.13 -15.51
C ASN A 119 2.40 3.49 -15.97
N ALA A 120 1.27 3.92 -15.37
CA ALA A 120 0.71 5.25 -15.65
C ALA A 120 1.61 6.39 -15.15
N LEU A 121 2.21 6.24 -13.96
CA LEU A 121 3.17 7.23 -13.46
C LEU A 121 4.42 7.33 -14.33
N LEU A 122 4.91 6.22 -14.87
CA LEU A 122 6.01 6.24 -15.82
C LEU A 122 5.66 6.99 -17.11
N TRP A 123 4.39 6.91 -17.54
CA TRP A 123 3.90 7.70 -18.67
C TRP A 123 3.88 9.19 -18.34
N GLN A 124 3.29 9.58 -17.20
CA GLN A 124 3.25 10.98 -16.76
C GLN A 124 4.65 11.56 -16.53
N ALA A 125 5.57 10.75 -16.01
CA ALA A 125 6.96 11.14 -15.75
C ALA A 125 7.75 11.53 -17.00
N ARG A 126 7.25 11.26 -18.21
CA ARG A 126 7.85 11.75 -19.48
C ARG A 126 7.80 13.26 -19.60
N GLY A 127 6.86 13.91 -18.92
CA GLY A 127 6.76 15.37 -18.81
C GLY A 127 7.47 15.97 -17.59
N TRP A 128 8.12 15.15 -16.75
CA TRP A 128 8.85 15.61 -15.58
C TRP A 128 10.32 15.94 -15.92
N ARG A 129 11.10 16.36 -14.93
CA ARG A 129 12.54 16.57 -15.09
C ARG A 129 13.25 15.27 -15.48
N GLU A 130 14.28 15.32 -16.27
CA GLU A 130 15.03 14.14 -16.73
C GLU A 130 15.61 13.30 -15.57
N SER A 131 15.94 13.97 -14.44
CA SER A 131 16.45 13.31 -13.24
C SER A 131 15.37 12.56 -12.42
N ASP A 132 14.09 12.84 -12.68
CA ASP A 132 12.99 12.32 -11.88
C ASP A 132 12.72 10.84 -12.21
N ARG A 133 12.50 10.07 -11.18
CA ARG A 133 12.19 8.63 -11.29
C ARG A 133 11.02 8.31 -10.36
N PRO A 134 9.83 8.09 -10.92
CA PRO A 134 8.63 7.84 -10.13
C PRO A 134 8.77 6.56 -9.28
N SER A 135 8.25 6.63 -8.08
CA SER A 135 8.18 5.48 -7.18
C SER A 135 6.97 5.58 -6.25
N MET A 136 6.29 4.47 -6.01
CA MET A 136 5.12 4.45 -5.12
C MET A 136 5.56 4.40 -3.65
N VAL A 137 5.09 5.34 -2.85
CA VAL A 137 5.42 5.45 -1.42
C VAL A 137 4.56 4.48 -0.59
N ASN A 138 3.27 4.39 -0.91
CA ASN A 138 2.32 3.47 -0.28
C ASN A 138 1.64 2.58 -1.32
N ARG A 139 0.81 1.69 -0.84
CA ARG A 139 0.01 0.79 -1.70
C ARG A 139 -1.37 0.58 -1.13
N LEU A 140 -2.31 0.27 -2.02
CA LEU A 140 -3.64 -0.24 -1.71
C LEU A 140 -3.83 -1.61 -2.33
N ASP A 141 -4.76 -2.39 -1.79
CA ASP A 141 -5.20 -3.64 -2.42
C ASP A 141 -5.84 -3.34 -3.80
N LYS A 142 -5.81 -4.30 -4.71
CA LYS A 142 -6.36 -4.15 -6.08
C LYS A 142 -7.76 -3.53 -6.07
N LEU A 143 -8.64 -4.04 -5.23
CA LEU A 143 -10.04 -3.65 -5.17
C LEU A 143 -10.35 -2.51 -4.18
N THR A 144 -9.37 -2.05 -3.39
CA THR A 144 -9.48 -0.85 -2.56
C THR A 144 -9.22 0.38 -3.41
N SER A 145 -10.08 1.38 -3.30
CA SER A 145 -9.98 2.68 -3.99
C SER A 145 -9.38 3.76 -3.10
N GLY A 146 -9.01 4.90 -3.68
CA GLY A 146 -8.60 6.12 -2.96
C GLY A 146 -7.12 6.45 -3.04
N ILE A 147 -6.62 7.20 -2.06
CA ILE A 147 -5.33 7.89 -2.10
C ILE A 147 -4.15 6.92 -2.17
N VAL A 148 -3.35 7.05 -3.21
CA VAL A 148 -2.00 6.50 -3.31
C VAL A 148 -1.01 7.63 -3.60
N ILE A 149 0.18 7.54 -2.99
CA ILE A 149 1.23 8.55 -3.12
C ILE A 149 2.39 7.99 -3.93
N GLY A 150 2.76 8.71 -4.96
CA GLY A 150 4.00 8.58 -5.69
C GLY A 150 5.00 9.66 -5.29
N ALA A 151 6.28 9.34 -5.32
CA ALA A 151 7.36 10.29 -5.18
C ALA A 151 8.12 10.40 -6.50
N LYS A 152 8.55 11.61 -6.85
CA LYS A 152 9.28 11.89 -8.09
C LYS A 152 10.78 11.56 -7.97
N THR A 153 11.32 11.60 -6.76
CA THR A 153 12.74 11.30 -6.48
C THR A 153 12.90 10.27 -5.35
N ALA A 154 14.04 9.58 -5.32
CA ALA A 154 14.37 8.64 -4.24
C ALA A 154 14.44 9.34 -2.87
N ARG A 155 14.91 10.59 -2.82
CA ARG A 155 14.97 11.42 -1.60
C ARG A 155 13.56 11.70 -1.07
N ALA A 156 12.64 12.16 -1.95
CA ALA A 156 11.26 12.41 -1.59
C ALA A 156 10.55 11.12 -1.14
N HIS A 157 10.80 9.99 -1.83
CA HIS A 157 10.28 8.69 -1.45
C HIS A 157 10.66 8.29 -0.01
N ALA A 158 11.96 8.29 0.30
CA ALA A 158 12.44 7.89 1.62
C ALA A 158 11.94 8.85 2.72
N ALA A 159 11.87 10.15 2.43
CA ALA A 159 11.37 11.14 3.35
C ALA A 159 9.86 10.99 3.59
N MET A 160 9.06 10.76 2.54
CA MET A 160 7.61 10.55 2.66
C MET A 160 7.27 9.22 3.35
N GLN A 161 8.04 8.15 3.12
CA GLN A 161 7.87 6.90 3.88
C GLN A 161 8.04 7.10 5.38
N ARG A 162 9.07 7.87 5.80
CA ARG A 162 9.27 8.21 7.21
C ARG A 162 8.13 9.07 7.77
N ALA A 163 7.68 10.07 7.01
CA ALA A 163 6.55 10.92 7.40
C ALA A 163 5.27 10.11 7.60
N LEU A 164 4.97 9.17 6.68
CA LEU A 164 3.79 8.29 6.79
C LEU A 164 3.87 7.25 7.92
N ALA A 165 5.08 6.91 8.35
CA ALA A 165 5.31 6.00 9.48
C ALA A 165 5.27 6.73 10.84
N GLY A 166 5.36 8.04 10.85
CA GLY A 166 5.35 8.86 12.07
C GLY A 166 3.93 9.09 12.62
N ASP A 167 3.86 9.44 13.90
CA ASP A 167 2.59 9.61 14.65
C ASP A 167 1.72 10.78 14.16
N ARG A 168 2.35 11.76 13.49
CA ARG A 168 1.65 12.93 12.91
C ARG A 168 0.90 12.62 11.62
N ALA A 169 1.09 11.44 11.03
CA ALA A 169 0.36 11.04 9.85
C ALA A 169 -1.02 10.49 10.21
N ALA A 170 -2.06 10.99 9.55
CA ALA A 170 -3.40 10.44 9.62
C ALA A 170 -3.77 9.83 8.26
N LYS A 171 -3.90 8.51 8.24
CA LYS A 171 -4.34 7.71 7.08
C LYS A 171 -5.74 7.21 7.37
N GLU A 172 -6.75 7.87 6.82
CA GLU A 172 -8.15 7.60 7.12
C GLU A 172 -8.84 6.91 5.95
N TYR A 173 -9.66 5.92 6.28
CA TYR A 173 -10.39 5.09 5.33
C TYR A 173 -11.87 5.11 5.66
N LEU A 174 -12.73 5.16 4.64
CA LEU A 174 -14.14 4.81 4.76
C LEU A 174 -14.28 3.29 4.64
N ALA A 175 -15.03 2.70 5.56
CA ALA A 175 -15.28 1.26 5.62
C ALA A 175 -16.76 1.01 5.90
N LEU A 176 -17.51 0.49 4.92
CA LEU A 176 -18.88 0.04 5.14
C LEU A 176 -18.85 -1.43 5.57
N VAL A 177 -19.40 -1.70 6.75
CA VAL A 177 -19.36 -3.01 7.39
C VAL A 177 -20.77 -3.55 7.65
N TYR A 178 -20.89 -4.87 7.68
CA TYR A 178 -22.02 -5.55 8.28
C TYR A 178 -21.86 -5.52 9.82
N GLY A 179 -22.98 -5.44 10.49
CA GLY A 179 -23.08 -5.41 11.94
C GLY A 179 -23.41 -4.03 12.51
N ARG A 180 -24.11 -4.06 13.64
CA ARG A 180 -24.48 -2.86 14.40
C ARG A 180 -23.35 -2.50 15.36
N VAL A 181 -22.44 -1.61 14.95
CA VAL A 181 -21.38 -1.12 15.83
C VAL A 181 -21.99 -0.15 16.85
N VAL A 182 -22.08 -0.57 18.12
CA VAL A 182 -22.74 0.20 19.17
C VAL A 182 -21.88 1.36 19.65
N ARG A 183 -20.61 1.12 19.93
CA ARG A 183 -19.67 2.14 20.40
C ARG A 183 -19.45 3.22 19.35
N ALA A 184 -19.19 4.46 19.79
CA ALA A 184 -18.90 5.57 18.88
C ALA A 184 -17.51 5.49 18.28
N ARG A 185 -16.52 4.96 19.02
CA ARG A 185 -15.12 4.82 18.60
C ARG A 185 -14.44 3.69 19.37
N GLY A 186 -13.32 3.23 18.87
CA GLY A 186 -12.51 2.21 19.53
C GLY A 186 -11.20 1.94 18.81
N THR A 187 -10.47 0.98 19.33
CA THR A 187 -9.19 0.52 18.82
C THR A 187 -9.22 -0.99 18.64
N ILE A 188 -8.72 -1.47 17.52
CA ILE A 188 -8.43 -2.88 17.29
C ILE A 188 -6.92 -3.02 17.30
N ASP A 189 -6.42 -3.72 18.33
CA ASP A 189 -5.01 -4.06 18.48
C ASP A 189 -4.89 -5.58 18.38
N LEU A 190 -4.75 -6.08 17.16
CA LEU A 190 -4.63 -7.51 16.87
C LEU A 190 -3.41 -7.73 15.99
N ARG A 191 -2.48 -8.54 16.47
CA ARG A 191 -1.32 -8.94 15.68
C ARG A 191 -1.77 -9.76 14.47
N ILE A 192 -1.16 -9.51 13.31
CA ILE A 192 -1.51 -10.20 12.07
C ILE A 192 -0.29 -10.83 11.41
N ARG A 193 -0.49 -11.99 10.79
CA ARG A 193 0.53 -12.68 10.00
C ARG A 193 -0.06 -13.26 8.71
N ARG A 194 0.80 -13.69 7.80
CA ARG A 194 0.35 -14.51 6.67
C ARG A 194 -0.24 -15.82 7.19
N ASP A 195 -1.34 -16.25 6.57
CA ASP A 195 -1.94 -17.55 6.84
C ASP A 195 -0.96 -18.66 6.40
N PRO A 196 -0.64 -19.63 7.25
CA PRO A 196 0.23 -20.73 6.88
C PRO A 196 -0.33 -21.61 5.76
N GLY A 197 -1.65 -21.79 5.70
CA GLY A 197 -2.36 -22.62 4.72
C GLY A 197 -2.62 -21.90 3.39
N ASP A 198 -2.83 -20.59 3.40
CA ASP A 198 -2.99 -19.77 2.19
C ASP A 198 -2.16 -18.49 2.28
N ARG A 199 -0.98 -18.50 1.67
CA ARG A 199 -0.05 -17.35 1.66
C ARG A 199 -0.64 -16.06 1.06
N ARG A 200 -1.79 -16.13 0.38
CA ARG A 200 -2.52 -14.97 -0.14
C ARG A 200 -3.44 -14.36 0.93
N ARG A 201 -3.69 -15.04 2.04
CA ARG A 201 -4.46 -14.56 3.18
C ARG A 201 -3.55 -14.02 4.28
N VAL A 202 -4.16 -13.20 5.11
CA VAL A 202 -3.60 -12.69 6.37
C VAL A 202 -4.61 -13.03 7.47
N VAL A 203 -4.13 -13.42 8.62
CA VAL A 203 -4.99 -13.80 9.76
C VAL A 203 -4.53 -13.10 11.03
N ALA A 204 -5.48 -12.87 11.94
CA ALA A 204 -5.17 -12.45 13.30
C ALA A 204 -4.49 -13.63 14.04
N SER A 205 -3.37 -13.37 14.70
CA SER A 205 -2.59 -14.41 15.38
C SER A 205 -1.62 -13.78 16.37
N SER A 206 -1.51 -14.33 17.57
CA SER A 206 -0.58 -13.87 18.63
C SER A 206 0.87 -13.83 18.18
N GLY A 207 1.29 -14.74 17.30
CA GLY A 207 2.63 -14.75 16.68
C GLY A 207 2.80 -13.81 15.49
N GLY A 208 1.84 -12.94 15.21
CA GLY A 208 1.88 -11.99 14.10
C GLY A 208 2.66 -10.70 14.40
N ALA A 209 2.76 -9.83 13.39
CA ALA A 209 3.30 -8.49 13.55
C ALA A 209 2.31 -7.57 14.28
N PRO A 210 2.75 -6.68 15.19
CA PRO A 210 1.90 -5.68 15.82
C PRO A 210 1.13 -4.87 14.78
N SER A 211 -0.18 -4.71 14.99
CA SER A 211 -1.05 -4.02 14.06
C SER A 211 -2.17 -3.33 14.82
N VAL A 212 -2.30 -2.01 14.61
CA VAL A 212 -3.26 -1.17 15.34
C VAL A 212 -4.10 -0.37 14.34
N THR A 213 -5.42 -0.45 14.50
CA THR A 213 -6.41 0.32 13.73
C THR A 213 -7.35 1.02 14.72
N HIS A 214 -7.38 2.34 14.68
CA HIS A 214 -8.43 3.10 15.35
C HIS A 214 -9.64 3.20 14.43
N TRP A 215 -10.82 3.20 15.00
CA TRP A 215 -12.06 3.38 14.26
C TRP A 215 -13.01 4.32 14.97
N GLU A 216 -13.83 5.00 14.18
CA GLU A 216 -14.90 5.89 14.61
C GLU A 216 -16.13 5.58 13.76
N ARG A 217 -17.29 5.47 14.40
CA ARG A 217 -18.55 5.29 13.71
C ARG A 217 -19.04 6.61 13.16
N LEU A 218 -19.11 6.72 11.85
CA LEU A 218 -19.67 7.89 11.16
C LEU A 218 -21.19 7.85 11.11
N GLY A 219 -21.78 6.66 10.91
CA GLY A 219 -23.21 6.49 10.83
C GLY A 219 -23.65 5.04 10.90
N ARG A 220 -24.93 4.83 11.13
CA ARG A 220 -25.63 3.55 11.00
C ARG A 220 -26.64 3.65 9.88
N GLY A 221 -26.85 2.57 9.18
CA GLY A 221 -27.91 2.48 8.18
C GLY A 221 -29.28 2.81 8.79
N ARG A 222 -30.20 3.30 7.97
CA ARG A 222 -31.60 3.53 8.36
C ARG A 222 -32.23 2.26 8.92
N ALA A 223 -33.48 2.34 9.39
CA ALA A 223 -34.17 1.15 9.94
C ALA A 223 -34.20 -0.02 8.94
N GLU A 224 -34.43 0.26 7.67
CA GLU A 224 -34.45 -0.71 6.57
C GLU A 224 -33.06 -1.26 6.23
N ALA A 225 -32.03 -0.48 6.52
CA ALA A 225 -30.61 -0.85 6.41
C ALA A 225 -30.00 -1.25 7.77
N ALA A 226 -30.86 -1.64 8.74
CA ALA A 226 -30.39 -2.10 10.04
C ALA A 226 -29.39 -3.26 9.89
N GLY A 227 -28.27 -3.13 10.56
CA GLY A 227 -27.16 -4.09 10.36
C GLY A 227 -26.02 -3.60 9.49
N LEU A 228 -26.10 -2.36 8.96
CA LEU A 228 -24.98 -1.70 8.30
C LEU A 228 -24.41 -0.55 9.17
N THR A 229 -23.10 -0.40 9.16
CA THR A 229 -22.41 0.71 9.84
C THR A 229 -21.31 1.26 8.93
N LEU A 230 -21.23 2.59 8.80
CA LEU A 230 -20.12 3.27 8.16
C LEU A 230 -19.10 3.66 9.22
N LEU A 231 -17.87 3.20 9.04
CA LEU A 231 -16.74 3.51 9.91
C LEU A 231 -15.70 4.36 9.19
N LYS A 232 -15.09 5.28 9.93
CA LYS A 232 -13.80 5.88 9.63
C LYS A 232 -12.74 5.05 10.33
N CYS A 233 -11.84 4.44 9.58
CA CYS A 233 -10.71 3.69 10.11
C CYS A 233 -9.42 4.47 9.95
N ARG A 234 -8.65 4.69 11.01
CA ARG A 234 -7.32 5.31 10.98
C ARG A 234 -6.25 4.26 11.25
N LEU A 235 -5.31 4.15 10.32
CA LEU A 235 -4.18 3.22 10.44
C LEU A 235 -3.03 3.84 11.25
N VAL A 236 -2.64 3.18 12.34
CA VAL A 236 -1.35 3.42 13.02
C VAL A 236 -0.25 2.62 12.30
N THR A 237 -0.51 1.37 12.01
CA THR A 237 0.36 0.49 11.21
C THR A 237 -0.26 0.25 9.83
N GLY A 238 0.54 -0.15 8.83
CA GLY A 238 0.06 -0.38 7.45
C GLY A 238 0.38 -1.79 6.96
N ARG A 239 -0.17 -2.84 7.59
CA ARG A 239 0.05 -4.22 7.15
C ARG A 239 -0.90 -4.60 6.02
N THR A 240 -0.52 -5.60 5.24
CA THR A 240 -1.36 -6.14 4.17
C THR A 240 -2.72 -6.57 4.71
N HIS A 241 -3.81 -6.14 4.07
CA HIS A 241 -5.21 -6.42 4.43
C HIS A 241 -5.60 -6.02 5.88
N GLN A 242 -4.85 -5.15 6.57
CA GLN A 242 -5.01 -4.92 8.01
C GLN A 242 -6.43 -4.54 8.39
N ILE A 243 -7.04 -3.51 7.81
CA ILE A 243 -8.41 -3.08 8.13
C ILE A 243 -9.39 -4.22 7.89
N ARG A 244 -9.25 -4.95 6.79
CA ARG A 244 -10.13 -6.05 6.40
C ARG A 244 -10.12 -7.17 7.42
N VAL A 245 -8.93 -7.60 7.86
CA VAL A 245 -8.76 -8.65 8.89
C VAL A 245 -9.23 -8.17 10.24
N HIS A 246 -8.88 -6.94 10.65
CA HIS A 246 -9.26 -6.37 11.93
C HIS A 246 -10.78 -6.28 12.07
N LEU A 247 -11.47 -5.73 11.09
CA LEU A 247 -12.93 -5.58 11.12
C LEU A 247 -13.62 -6.95 11.09
N ALA A 248 -13.16 -7.89 10.26
CA ALA A 248 -13.72 -9.23 10.23
C ALA A 248 -13.54 -9.98 11.57
N ALA A 249 -12.34 -9.88 12.17
CA ALA A 249 -12.05 -10.49 13.48
C ALA A 249 -12.85 -9.86 14.64
N SER A 250 -13.31 -8.62 14.45
CA SER A 250 -14.18 -7.90 15.40
C SER A 250 -15.68 -8.20 15.21
N GLY A 251 -16.03 -9.07 14.27
CA GLY A 251 -17.44 -9.39 13.95
C GLY A 251 -18.13 -8.37 13.04
N TRP A 252 -17.38 -7.47 12.42
CA TRP A 252 -17.87 -6.43 11.51
C TRP A 252 -17.22 -6.55 10.12
N PRO A 253 -17.47 -7.65 9.37
CA PRO A 253 -16.84 -7.83 8.07
C PRO A 253 -17.27 -6.74 7.09
N LEU A 254 -16.34 -6.34 6.21
CA LEU A 254 -16.63 -5.37 5.15
C LEU A 254 -17.66 -5.91 4.17
N VAL A 255 -18.59 -5.06 3.75
CA VAL A 255 -19.48 -5.35 2.64
C VAL A 255 -18.66 -5.68 1.39
N GLY A 256 -19.05 -6.73 0.67
CA GLY A 256 -18.45 -7.16 -0.58
C GLY A 256 -17.04 -7.74 -0.48
N ASP A 257 -16.48 -7.95 0.73
CA ASP A 257 -15.17 -8.57 0.87
C ASP A 257 -15.22 -10.08 0.66
N ALA A 258 -14.89 -10.54 -0.56
CA ALA A 258 -14.90 -11.94 -0.91
C ALA A 258 -13.90 -12.83 -0.15
N LYS A 259 -12.92 -12.23 0.55
CA LYS A 259 -11.87 -12.98 1.25
C LYS A 259 -12.09 -13.09 2.76
N TYR A 260 -12.60 -12.04 3.39
CA TYR A 260 -12.81 -11.93 4.83
C TYR A 260 -14.26 -11.65 5.19
N GLY A 261 -15.09 -11.35 4.20
CA GLY A 261 -16.52 -11.10 4.37
C GLY A 261 -17.34 -12.36 4.49
N GLN A 262 -18.61 -12.13 4.77
CA GLN A 262 -19.68 -13.13 4.79
C GLN A 262 -20.88 -12.56 4.03
N PRO A 263 -21.77 -13.39 3.47
CA PRO A 263 -22.93 -12.94 2.70
C PRO A 263 -24.08 -12.47 3.62
N LEU A 264 -23.80 -11.59 4.57
CA LEU A 264 -24.76 -11.05 5.55
C LEU A 264 -25.78 -10.08 4.95
N TRP A 265 -25.69 -9.80 3.65
CA TRP A 265 -26.72 -9.07 2.92
C TRP A 265 -28.09 -9.77 2.95
N ARG A 266 -28.14 -11.09 3.21
CA ARG A 266 -29.37 -11.88 3.31
C ARG A 266 -30.30 -11.43 4.44
N ASP A 267 -29.72 -10.87 5.49
CA ASP A 267 -30.44 -10.42 6.70
C ASP A 267 -30.95 -8.98 6.57
N ILE A 268 -30.71 -8.31 5.45
CA ILE A 268 -31.19 -6.96 5.18
C ILE A 268 -32.63 -7.01 4.70
N ALA A 269 -33.52 -6.31 5.41
CA ALA A 269 -34.96 -6.33 5.14
C ALA A 269 -35.34 -5.67 3.80
N ASP A 270 -34.71 -4.53 3.49
CA ASP A 270 -34.95 -3.81 2.24
C ASP A 270 -34.43 -4.60 1.03
N ALA A 271 -35.35 -4.89 0.08
CA ALA A 271 -35.06 -5.75 -1.07
C ALA A 271 -34.08 -5.09 -2.07
N ASP A 272 -34.20 -3.79 -2.31
CA ASP A 272 -33.36 -3.06 -3.27
C ASP A 272 -31.97 -2.87 -2.71
N LEU A 273 -31.86 -2.56 -1.42
CA LEU A 273 -30.58 -2.48 -0.73
C LEU A 273 -29.89 -3.86 -0.67
N ARG A 274 -30.67 -4.92 -0.38
CA ARG A 274 -30.16 -6.29 -0.35
C ARG A 274 -29.57 -6.69 -1.71
N GLU A 275 -30.24 -6.36 -2.80
CA GLU A 275 -29.74 -6.62 -4.15
C GLU A 275 -28.47 -5.77 -4.45
N SER A 276 -28.47 -4.50 -4.06
CA SER A 276 -27.30 -3.63 -4.19
C SER A 276 -26.08 -4.17 -3.42
N LEU A 277 -26.30 -4.69 -2.21
CA LEU A 277 -25.24 -5.31 -1.39
C LEU A 277 -24.76 -6.63 -1.98
N ARG A 278 -25.67 -7.45 -2.52
CA ARG A 278 -25.37 -8.72 -3.20
C ARG A 278 -24.51 -8.49 -4.44
N ALA A 279 -24.87 -7.48 -5.22
CA ALA A 279 -24.21 -7.14 -6.48
C ALA A 279 -22.91 -6.35 -6.29
N PHE A 280 -22.60 -5.84 -5.06
CA PHE A 280 -21.41 -5.03 -4.84
C PHE A 280 -20.13 -5.88 -4.96
N PRO A 281 -19.23 -5.60 -5.95
CA PRO A 281 -18.27 -6.60 -6.43
C PRO A 281 -16.95 -6.64 -5.65
N ARG A 282 -16.80 -5.86 -4.59
CA ARG A 282 -15.51 -5.65 -3.94
C ARG A 282 -15.66 -5.25 -2.46
N GLN A 283 -14.57 -5.27 -1.70
CA GLN A 283 -14.61 -4.70 -0.35
C GLN A 283 -14.99 -3.21 -0.40
N ALA A 284 -15.99 -2.83 0.38
CA ALA A 284 -16.43 -1.44 0.56
C ALA A 284 -15.45 -0.69 1.45
N LEU A 285 -14.23 -0.50 0.93
CA LEU A 285 -13.09 0.15 1.59
C LEU A 285 -12.48 1.17 0.64
N HIS A 286 -12.25 2.38 1.16
CA HIS A 286 -11.76 3.51 0.39
C HIS A 286 -10.76 4.33 1.23
N ALA A 287 -9.53 4.54 0.71
CA ALA A 287 -8.53 5.42 1.31
C ALA A 287 -8.95 6.87 1.10
N TRP A 288 -9.64 7.43 2.09
CA TRP A 288 -10.42 8.65 1.97
C TRP A 288 -9.62 9.92 2.19
N ARG A 289 -8.95 10.03 3.35
CA ARG A 289 -8.21 11.24 3.74
C ARG A 289 -6.80 10.90 4.17
N LEU A 290 -5.89 11.78 3.80
CA LEU A 290 -4.50 11.76 4.25
C LEU A 290 -4.13 13.13 4.79
N ALA A 291 -3.66 13.17 6.03
CA ALA A 291 -2.98 14.35 6.56
C ALA A 291 -1.58 13.95 7.00
N VAL A 292 -0.57 14.69 6.54
CA VAL A 292 0.84 14.41 6.83
C VAL A 292 1.66 15.68 6.69
N THR A 293 2.76 15.81 7.43
CA THR A 293 3.74 16.86 7.18
C THR A 293 4.47 16.56 5.86
N HIS A 294 4.42 17.50 4.92
CA HIS A 294 5.14 17.36 3.65
C HIS A 294 6.65 17.28 3.92
N PRO A 295 7.33 16.19 3.50
CA PRO A 295 8.67 15.89 4.00
C PRO A 295 9.77 16.82 3.47
N MET A 296 9.49 17.57 2.40
CA MET A 296 10.46 18.46 1.77
C MET A 296 10.23 19.93 2.14
N THR A 297 8.97 20.34 2.32
CA THR A 297 8.62 21.73 2.60
C THR A 297 8.27 22.00 4.07
N GLY A 298 7.95 20.95 4.84
CA GLY A 298 7.49 21.06 6.23
C GLY A 298 6.03 21.48 6.37
N ALA A 299 5.35 21.85 5.29
CA ALA A 299 3.95 22.24 5.31
C ALA A 299 3.01 21.06 5.61
N THR A 300 1.84 21.34 6.19
CA THR A 300 0.81 20.31 6.37
C THR A 300 0.12 20.02 5.04
N LEU A 301 0.30 18.80 4.54
CA LEU A 301 -0.37 18.29 3.35
C LEU A 301 -1.66 17.57 3.78
N ARG A 302 -2.79 18.02 3.24
CA ARG A 302 -4.13 17.41 3.42
C ARG A 302 -4.68 17.05 2.05
N ILE A 303 -5.00 15.77 1.87
CA ILE A 303 -5.53 15.24 0.62
C ILE A 303 -6.81 14.49 0.95
N GLU A 304 -7.83 14.70 0.14
CA GLU A 304 -9.09 13.96 0.21
C GLU A 304 -9.43 13.37 -1.15
N ALA A 305 -9.84 12.10 -1.18
CA ALA A 305 -10.32 11.42 -2.36
C ALA A 305 -11.84 11.21 -2.23
N PRO A 306 -12.66 11.69 -3.17
CA PRO A 306 -14.07 11.39 -3.16
C PRO A 306 -14.31 9.89 -3.35
N PRO A 307 -15.31 9.30 -2.67
CA PRO A 307 -15.69 7.91 -2.90
C PRO A 307 -16.06 7.67 -4.37
N PRO A 308 -15.62 6.56 -4.97
CA PRO A 308 -15.99 6.24 -6.36
C PRO A 308 -17.49 5.94 -6.48
N ALA A 309 -18.02 6.07 -7.68
CA ALA A 309 -19.46 6.04 -7.96
C ALA A 309 -20.17 4.78 -7.44
N ASP A 310 -19.53 3.62 -7.47
CA ASP A 310 -20.08 2.37 -6.95
C ASP A 310 -20.29 2.43 -5.42
N LEU A 311 -19.28 2.91 -4.68
CA LEU A 311 -19.37 3.07 -3.23
C LEU A 311 -20.33 4.19 -2.86
N HIS A 312 -20.31 5.30 -3.59
CA HIS A 312 -21.21 6.42 -3.36
C HIS A 312 -22.68 5.98 -3.49
N ARG A 313 -23.04 5.25 -4.57
CA ARG A 313 -24.40 4.70 -4.74
C ARG A 313 -24.81 3.77 -3.59
N LEU A 314 -23.89 2.90 -3.17
CA LEU A 314 -24.15 2.00 -2.05
C LEU A 314 -24.39 2.73 -0.74
N LEU A 315 -23.59 3.77 -0.45
CA LEU A 315 -23.77 4.64 0.74
C LEU A 315 -25.09 5.41 0.67
N THR A 316 -25.49 5.85 -0.53
CA THR A 316 -26.79 6.52 -0.74
C THR A 316 -27.95 5.57 -0.45
N ALA A 317 -27.92 4.36 -1.00
CA ALA A 317 -28.94 3.32 -0.77
C ALA A 317 -29.06 2.98 0.74
N ALA A 318 -27.92 2.90 1.44
CA ALA A 318 -27.88 2.66 2.88
C ALA A 318 -28.26 3.88 3.74
N GLY A 319 -28.46 5.09 3.14
CA GLY A 319 -28.74 6.32 3.84
C GLY A 319 -27.54 6.91 4.60
N LEU A 320 -26.32 6.57 4.13
CA LEU A 320 -25.06 6.90 4.82
C LEU A 320 -24.18 7.91 4.06
N VAL A 321 -24.62 8.39 2.89
CA VAL A 321 -23.81 9.26 2.04
C VAL A 321 -23.40 10.57 2.71
N GLN A 322 -24.26 11.15 3.56
CA GLN A 322 -23.97 12.40 4.27
C GLN A 322 -22.89 12.24 5.35
N CYS A 323 -22.68 11.01 5.81
CA CYS A 323 -21.65 10.69 6.80
C CYS A 323 -20.24 10.55 6.19
N ALA A 324 -20.12 10.58 4.86
CA ALA A 324 -18.88 10.46 4.10
C ALA A 324 -18.38 11.80 3.51
N ARG A 325 -18.89 12.91 4.04
CA ARG A 325 -18.50 14.28 3.68
C ARG A 325 -17.43 14.83 4.60
#